data_0137cb0b6206bc7ac3f196cb8d0effbb
#
_entry.id   0137cb0b6206bc7ac3f196cb8d0effbb
#
_cell.length_a   1.000
_cell.length_b   1.000
_cell.length_c   1.000
_cell.angle_alpha   90.00
_cell.angle_beta   90.00
_cell.angle_gamma   90.00
#
_symmetry.space_group_name_H-M   'P 1'
#
loop_
_entity.id
_entity.type
_entity.pdbx_description
1 polymer ?
#
loop_
_entity_poly.entity_id
_entity_poly.type
_entity_poly.pdbx_seq_one_letter_code
_entity_poly.pdbx_strand_id
1 'polypeptide(L)'
;ITLNQGFDEVRAGVGERTGGQLFWNNGTELDKEAAEKLDSLLRRQLTADDAVQIALLNNRELQALYSDLGVAQADLVQAGLLSNPIFDAAVMFPVRGGGRPDLELGAAMNFLNIFYIPLRKRVAAARFEEAKTRLTASVLDFAGRARGAFYSYEAAEQMLELRRTIVQALEASFEIARRLSAAGNITDLDLARERAQFEAAKLALRAAEVSVRQSREELNVLMGLWGAETQWQSGGRLPEIPEPSLQTNDIERLALERSLDLAGARQRIVASGEELGLTRWTTLLPDFSAGPKGERNDGAWEVGPQLEFSIPLFDQGQARAGRTAAELRRFQQEYYALGVRIRAQARAVRDRLEGGSDRAMYYRDILLPLHERIVNEAQLQYNAMQLGPFQLLRAREQQIQTAVAYIETLRDYWLARGDLGQLLSGRLPSSGAPPGRTTSGETRMNQREGHY
;
A
#
# COMPACT_ATOMS: atom_id res chain seq x y z
N ILE A 1 20.61 -21.11 -3.60
CA ILE A 1 19.35 -20.35 -3.60
C ILE A 1 19.61 -19.13 -4.46
N THR A 2 18.96 -19.04 -5.62
CA THR A 2 18.99 -17.85 -6.48
C THR A 2 18.01 -16.85 -5.90
N LEU A 3 18.48 -15.78 -5.28
CA LEU A 3 17.68 -14.79 -4.53
C LEU A 3 16.58 -14.10 -5.37
N ASN A 4 16.63 -14.18 -6.71
CA ASN A 4 15.73 -13.47 -7.61
C ASN A 4 14.61 -14.33 -8.23
N GLN A 5 14.46 -15.59 -7.80
CA GLN A 5 13.43 -16.47 -8.36
C GLN A 5 12.03 -15.92 -8.01
N GLY A 6 11.19 -15.72 -9.02
CA GLY A 6 9.84 -15.15 -8.88
C GLY A 6 9.77 -13.63 -8.97
N PHE A 7 10.88 -12.87 -8.79
CA PHE A 7 10.88 -11.42 -8.93
C PHE A 7 10.62 -10.97 -10.38
N ASP A 8 11.14 -11.69 -11.37
CA ASP A 8 10.91 -11.37 -12.78
C ASP A 8 9.43 -11.50 -13.17
N GLU A 9 8.71 -12.45 -12.58
CA GLU A 9 7.26 -12.60 -12.78
C GLU A 9 6.49 -11.42 -12.15
N VAL A 10 6.89 -10.99 -10.94
CA VAL A 10 6.32 -9.80 -10.27
C VAL A 10 6.59 -8.55 -11.11
N ARG A 11 7.83 -8.38 -11.59
CA ARG A 11 8.24 -7.26 -12.45
C ARG A 11 7.42 -7.23 -13.74
N ALA A 12 7.25 -8.35 -14.42
CA ALA A 12 6.43 -8.46 -15.62
C ALA A 12 4.97 -8.11 -15.32
N GLY A 13 4.41 -8.68 -14.25
CA GLY A 13 3.01 -8.44 -13.84
C GLY A 13 2.72 -6.99 -13.45
N VAL A 14 3.66 -6.28 -12.82
CA VAL A 14 3.52 -4.84 -12.53
C VAL A 14 3.70 -4.02 -13.79
N GLY A 15 4.71 -4.35 -14.62
CA GLY A 15 4.96 -3.66 -15.89
C GLY A 15 3.77 -3.68 -16.84
N GLU A 16 3.12 -4.85 -16.99
CA GLU A 16 1.91 -5.02 -17.80
C GLU A 16 0.72 -4.16 -17.30
N ARG A 17 0.61 -3.98 -15.96
CA ARG A 17 -0.53 -3.31 -15.32
C ARG A 17 -0.35 -1.80 -15.16
N THR A 18 0.90 -1.33 -15.01
CA THR A 18 1.20 0.08 -14.72
C THR A 18 2.10 0.76 -15.75
N GLY A 19 2.75 -0.02 -16.62
CA GLY A 19 3.84 0.48 -17.46
C GLY A 19 5.13 0.81 -16.69
N GLY A 20 5.13 0.69 -15.36
CA GLY A 20 6.24 1.00 -14.48
C GLY A 20 7.32 -0.10 -14.47
N GLN A 21 8.55 0.30 -14.25
CA GLN A 21 9.68 -0.62 -14.13
C GLN A 21 10.05 -0.80 -12.67
N LEU A 22 10.07 -2.06 -12.22
CA LEU A 22 10.56 -2.42 -10.89
C LEU A 22 12.05 -2.67 -10.92
N PHE A 23 12.66 -2.36 -9.80
CA PHE A 23 14.07 -2.55 -9.59
C PHE A 23 14.35 -3.08 -8.18
N TRP A 24 15.07 -4.20 -8.07
CA TRP A 24 15.52 -4.71 -6.79
C TRP A 24 17.00 -4.40 -6.60
N ASN A 25 17.31 -3.58 -5.62
CA ASN A 25 18.67 -3.18 -5.30
C ASN A 25 19.41 -4.33 -4.59
N ASN A 26 20.32 -4.98 -5.30
CA ASN A 26 21.08 -6.15 -4.84
C ASN A 26 22.60 -5.96 -4.97
N GLY A 27 23.09 -4.74 -5.15
CA GLY A 27 24.52 -4.44 -5.35
C GLY A 27 25.03 -4.81 -6.74
N THR A 28 24.16 -4.78 -7.76
CA THR A 28 24.51 -5.13 -9.15
C THR A 28 24.74 -3.89 -10.04
N GLU A 29 25.28 -4.07 -11.24
CA GLU A 29 25.40 -2.97 -12.21
C GLU A 29 24.05 -2.32 -12.56
N LEU A 30 22.98 -3.10 -12.47
CA LEU A 30 21.63 -2.60 -12.66
C LEU A 30 21.26 -1.51 -11.64
N ASP A 31 21.86 -1.49 -10.45
CA ASP A 31 21.62 -0.44 -9.44
C ASP A 31 22.15 0.92 -9.92
N LYS A 32 23.20 0.93 -10.74
CA LYS A 32 23.73 2.16 -11.35
C LYS A 32 22.78 2.69 -12.41
N GLU A 33 22.22 1.80 -13.24
CA GLU A 33 21.20 2.19 -14.24
C GLU A 33 19.97 2.78 -13.58
N ALA A 34 19.54 2.23 -12.44
CA ALA A 34 18.41 2.75 -11.67
C ALA A 34 18.72 4.15 -11.09
N ALA A 35 19.94 4.36 -10.57
CA ALA A 35 20.38 5.64 -10.05
C ALA A 35 20.49 6.71 -11.16
N GLU A 36 21.04 6.37 -12.32
CA GLU A 36 21.10 7.27 -13.48
C GLU A 36 19.70 7.65 -13.97
N LYS A 37 18.77 6.68 -14.00
CA LYS A 37 17.39 6.92 -14.37
C LYS A 37 16.69 7.83 -13.36
N LEU A 38 16.90 7.62 -12.05
CA LEU A 38 16.41 8.49 -11.00
C LEU A 38 16.89 9.94 -11.20
N ASP A 39 18.19 10.14 -11.37
CA ASP A 39 18.78 11.45 -11.63
C ASP A 39 18.19 12.13 -12.87
N SER A 40 17.98 11.39 -13.95
CA SER A 40 17.38 11.91 -15.18
C SER A 40 15.95 12.37 -15.00
N LEU A 41 15.16 11.65 -14.18
CA LEU A 41 13.77 11.99 -13.84
C LEU A 41 13.70 13.24 -12.97
N LEU A 42 14.57 13.37 -11.96
CA LEU A 42 14.58 14.51 -11.02
C LEU A 42 15.01 15.84 -11.68
N ARG A 43 15.74 15.81 -12.81
CA ARG A 43 16.19 17.02 -13.54
C ARG A 43 15.12 17.68 -14.39
N ARG A 44 14.00 17.04 -14.63
CA ARG A 44 12.89 17.56 -15.41
C ARG A 44 11.68 17.89 -14.54
N GLN A 45 10.70 18.59 -15.10
CA GLN A 45 9.41 18.75 -14.44
C GLN A 45 8.74 17.38 -14.28
N LEU A 46 8.43 17.01 -13.03
CA LEU A 46 7.83 15.72 -12.72
C LEU A 46 6.36 15.70 -13.16
N THR A 47 5.98 14.57 -13.73
CA THR A 47 4.60 14.17 -13.96
C THR A 47 4.16 13.15 -12.91
N ALA A 48 2.86 12.85 -12.85
CA ALA A 48 2.34 11.79 -11.96
C ALA A 48 2.99 10.42 -12.24
N ASP A 49 3.26 10.11 -13.52
CA ASP A 49 3.90 8.87 -13.91
C ASP A 49 5.39 8.85 -13.55
N ASP A 50 6.08 10.00 -13.61
CA ASP A 50 7.46 10.12 -13.14
C ASP A 50 7.54 9.92 -11.62
N ALA A 51 6.65 10.52 -10.86
CA ALA A 51 6.59 10.34 -9.40
C ALA A 51 6.37 8.86 -9.02
N VAL A 52 5.47 8.17 -9.73
CA VAL A 52 5.27 6.72 -9.57
C VAL A 52 6.55 5.96 -9.93
N GLN A 53 7.20 6.27 -11.05
CA GLN A 53 8.42 5.57 -11.48
C GLN A 53 9.57 5.78 -10.49
N ILE A 54 9.76 6.99 -9.96
CA ILE A 54 10.74 7.29 -8.91
C ILE A 54 10.44 6.47 -7.66
N ALA A 55 9.18 6.45 -7.22
CA ALA A 55 8.75 5.67 -6.07
C ALA A 55 9.06 4.17 -6.24
N LEU A 56 8.80 3.60 -7.41
CA LEU A 56 9.07 2.20 -7.71
C LEU A 56 10.57 1.86 -7.78
N LEU A 57 11.42 2.83 -8.16
CA LEU A 57 12.87 2.64 -8.26
C LEU A 57 13.58 2.80 -6.90
N ASN A 58 13.18 3.79 -6.10
CA ASN A 58 14.01 4.29 -4.99
C ASN A 58 13.42 4.01 -3.59
N ASN A 59 12.13 3.71 -3.46
CA ASN A 59 11.51 3.59 -2.14
C ASN A 59 12.03 2.36 -1.37
N ARG A 60 12.52 2.60 -0.13
CA ARG A 60 13.11 1.56 0.73
C ARG A 60 12.08 0.60 1.33
N GLU A 61 10.84 1.02 1.50
CA GLU A 61 9.77 0.11 1.95
C GLU A 61 9.48 -0.95 0.89
N LEU A 62 9.50 -0.57 -0.40
CA LEU A 62 9.37 -1.53 -1.49
C LEU A 62 10.56 -2.49 -1.54
N GLN A 63 11.80 -2.02 -1.32
CA GLN A 63 12.98 -2.87 -1.26
C GLN A 63 12.87 -3.90 -0.12
N ALA A 64 12.32 -3.51 1.03
CA ALA A 64 12.05 -4.43 2.12
C ALA A 64 11.01 -5.50 1.73
N LEU A 65 9.91 -5.10 1.06
CA LEU A 65 8.89 -6.04 0.57
C LEU A 65 9.44 -7.02 -0.47
N TYR A 66 10.44 -6.62 -1.28
CA TYR A 66 11.10 -7.57 -2.20
C TYR A 66 11.88 -8.64 -1.44
N SER A 67 12.45 -8.29 -0.29
CA SER A 67 13.15 -9.25 0.56
C SER A 67 12.22 -10.31 1.16
N ASP A 68 10.94 -10.00 1.40
CA ASP A 68 9.93 -10.96 1.86
C ASP A 68 9.70 -12.09 0.84
N LEU A 69 9.85 -11.79 -0.46
CA LEU A 69 9.81 -12.82 -1.50
C LEU A 69 10.99 -13.80 -1.36
N GLY A 70 12.18 -13.30 -1.01
CA GLY A 70 13.34 -14.12 -0.71
C GLY A 70 13.11 -15.05 0.48
N VAL A 71 12.43 -14.58 1.52
CA VAL A 71 12.03 -15.41 2.68
C VAL A 71 11.09 -16.53 2.24
N ALA A 72 10.03 -16.20 1.48
CA ALA A 72 9.09 -17.20 0.99
C ALA A 72 9.75 -18.23 0.06
N GLN A 73 10.76 -17.83 -0.72
CA GLN A 73 11.57 -18.73 -1.53
C GLN A 73 12.44 -19.65 -0.66
N ALA A 74 13.06 -19.13 0.39
CA ALA A 74 13.84 -19.94 1.34
C ALA A 74 12.96 -21.00 2.02
N ASP A 75 11.74 -20.65 2.41
CA ASP A 75 10.75 -21.59 2.97
C ASP A 75 10.38 -22.70 1.96
N LEU A 76 10.25 -22.35 0.67
CA LEU A 76 9.99 -23.34 -0.37
C LEU A 76 11.17 -24.33 -0.53
N VAL A 77 12.40 -23.84 -0.50
CA VAL A 77 13.61 -24.68 -0.53
C VAL A 77 13.67 -25.54 0.72
N GLN A 78 13.47 -24.97 1.91
CA GLN A 78 13.48 -25.66 3.19
C GLN A 78 12.45 -26.81 3.24
N ALA A 79 11.26 -26.59 2.67
CA ALA A 79 10.21 -27.61 2.59
C ALA A 79 10.63 -28.84 1.77
N GLY A 80 11.62 -28.69 0.89
CA GLY A 80 12.19 -29.75 0.06
C GLY A 80 13.37 -30.48 0.67
N LEU A 81 13.92 -30.02 1.79
CA LEU A 81 15.08 -30.62 2.42
C LEU A 81 14.70 -31.80 3.31
N LEU A 82 15.61 -32.78 3.37
CA LEU A 82 15.55 -33.84 4.35
C LEU A 82 15.85 -33.28 5.75
N SER A 83 15.20 -33.82 6.78
CA SER A 83 15.59 -33.56 8.16
C SER A 83 16.96 -34.15 8.45
N ASN A 84 17.78 -33.43 9.18
CA ASN A 84 19.10 -33.92 9.60
C ASN A 84 18.96 -35.10 10.54
N PRO A 85 19.89 -36.06 10.49
CA PRO A 85 19.97 -37.12 11.50
C PRO A 85 20.27 -36.50 12.87
N ILE A 86 19.69 -37.09 13.89
CA ILE A 86 19.95 -36.73 15.29
C ILE A 86 21.00 -37.72 15.82
N PHE A 87 22.08 -37.19 16.37
CA PHE A 87 23.08 -37.99 17.09
C PHE A 87 22.88 -37.77 18.57
N ASP A 88 22.76 -38.83 19.32
CA ASP A 88 22.68 -38.84 20.77
C ASP A 88 23.91 -39.51 21.39
N ALA A 89 24.39 -38.98 22.52
CA ALA A 89 25.47 -39.56 23.29
C ALA A 89 25.16 -39.37 24.77
N ALA A 90 25.19 -40.46 25.53
CA ALA A 90 25.04 -40.42 26.97
C ALA A 90 26.17 -41.18 27.64
N VAL A 91 26.64 -40.61 28.78
CA VAL A 91 27.62 -41.23 29.65
C VAL A 91 27.00 -41.42 31.03
N MET A 92 26.85 -42.66 31.48
CA MET A 92 26.24 -42.97 32.79
C MET A 92 27.34 -43.41 33.75
N PHE A 93 27.41 -42.72 34.89
CA PHE A 93 28.36 -43.02 35.96
C PHE A 93 27.66 -43.82 37.06
N PRO A 94 28.21 -44.98 37.51
CA PRO A 94 27.62 -45.76 38.58
C PRO A 94 27.62 -44.93 39.91
N VAL A 95 26.46 -44.83 40.55
CA VAL A 95 26.27 -44.03 41.80
C VAL A 95 26.88 -44.75 43.02
N ARG A 96 27.02 -46.08 42.98
CA ARG A 96 27.59 -46.89 44.05
C ARG A 96 28.45 -48.02 43.40
N GLY A 97 29.74 -48.11 43.85
CA GLY A 97 30.67 -49.10 43.36
C GLY A 97 31.69 -48.55 42.36
N GLY A 98 32.89 -49.10 42.24
CA GLY A 98 33.97 -48.66 41.35
C GLY A 98 33.87 -49.18 39.93
N GLY A 99 32.63 -49.15 39.32
CA GLY A 99 32.42 -49.56 37.93
C GLY A 99 32.93 -48.53 36.92
N ARG A 100 33.19 -48.98 35.69
CA ARG A 100 33.50 -48.10 34.56
C ARG A 100 32.20 -47.36 34.11
N PRO A 101 32.30 -46.12 33.61
CA PRO A 101 31.14 -45.47 33.05
C PRO A 101 30.65 -46.19 31.80
N ASP A 102 29.33 -46.28 31.69
CA ASP A 102 28.64 -46.81 30.48
C ASP A 102 28.51 -45.67 29.46
N LEU A 103 28.78 -45.97 28.20
CA LEU A 103 28.70 -45.03 27.11
C LEU A 103 27.63 -45.52 26.12
N GLU A 104 26.65 -44.67 25.88
CA GLU A 104 25.66 -44.88 24.84
C GLU A 104 25.90 -43.91 23.68
N LEU A 105 25.86 -44.40 22.47
CA LEU A 105 25.91 -43.61 21.22
C LEU A 105 24.79 -44.04 20.30
N GLY A 106 24.05 -43.08 19.81
CA GLY A 106 22.94 -43.30 18.87
C GLY A 106 22.98 -42.36 17.68
N ALA A 107 22.38 -42.79 16.59
CA ALA A 107 22.08 -41.92 15.45
C ALA A 107 20.71 -42.36 14.90
N ALA A 108 19.77 -41.40 14.85
CA ALA A 108 18.41 -41.66 14.38
C ALA A 108 17.99 -40.67 13.30
N MET A 109 17.24 -41.16 12.32
CA MET A 109 16.67 -40.31 11.27
C MET A 109 15.17 -40.64 11.11
N ASN A 110 14.35 -39.61 10.92
CA ASN A 110 12.93 -39.79 10.61
C ASN A 110 12.75 -40.06 9.11
N PHE A 111 12.56 -41.34 8.75
CA PHE A 111 12.40 -41.78 7.37
C PHE A 111 11.04 -41.42 6.77
N LEU A 112 9.98 -41.27 7.56
CA LEU A 112 8.66 -40.87 7.07
C LEU A 112 8.66 -39.46 6.48
N ASN A 113 9.56 -38.60 6.93
CA ASN A 113 9.73 -37.27 6.38
C ASN A 113 9.99 -37.25 4.87
N ILE A 114 10.59 -38.30 4.31
CA ILE A 114 10.83 -38.45 2.86
C ILE A 114 9.49 -38.47 2.10
N PHE A 115 8.49 -39.17 2.64
CA PHE A 115 7.18 -39.30 2.01
C PHE A 115 6.36 -37.99 2.14
N TYR A 116 6.67 -37.16 3.14
CA TYR A 116 6.00 -35.86 3.33
C TYR A 116 6.62 -34.71 2.54
N ILE A 117 7.83 -34.84 2.00
CA ILE A 117 8.49 -33.80 1.20
C ILE A 117 7.61 -33.33 0.04
N PRO A 118 6.99 -34.17 -0.80
CA PRO A 118 6.15 -33.72 -1.91
C PRO A 118 4.95 -32.92 -1.44
N LEU A 119 4.34 -33.30 -0.30
CA LEU A 119 3.21 -32.59 0.28
C LEU A 119 3.62 -31.24 0.86
N ARG A 120 4.73 -31.19 1.63
CA ARG A 120 5.30 -29.95 2.16
C ARG A 120 5.69 -28.98 1.05
N LYS A 121 6.32 -29.51 -0.03
CA LYS A 121 6.66 -28.68 -1.21
C LYS A 121 5.43 -28.09 -1.88
N ARG A 122 4.30 -28.82 -1.97
CA ARG A 122 3.05 -28.29 -2.55
C ARG A 122 2.49 -27.14 -1.70
N VAL A 123 2.44 -27.31 -0.38
CA VAL A 123 2.01 -26.23 0.54
C VAL A 123 2.92 -25.03 0.41
N ALA A 124 4.24 -25.22 0.45
CA ALA A 124 5.21 -24.13 0.35
C ALA A 124 5.16 -23.44 -1.03
N ALA A 125 4.97 -24.19 -2.12
CA ALA A 125 4.79 -23.64 -3.46
C ALA A 125 3.52 -22.77 -3.56
N ALA A 126 2.40 -23.24 -3.00
CA ALA A 126 1.17 -22.44 -2.98
C ALA A 126 1.33 -21.16 -2.16
N ARG A 127 2.06 -21.19 -1.04
CA ARG A 127 2.40 -20.02 -0.23
C ARG A 127 3.35 -19.06 -0.96
N PHE A 128 4.29 -19.59 -1.75
CA PHE A 128 5.18 -18.77 -2.57
C PHE A 128 4.42 -18.05 -3.69
N GLU A 129 3.47 -18.71 -4.36
CA GLU A 129 2.58 -18.07 -5.33
C GLU A 129 1.70 -16.97 -4.68
N GLU A 130 1.19 -17.23 -3.47
CA GLU A 130 0.47 -16.21 -2.70
C GLU A 130 1.39 -15.01 -2.39
N ALA A 131 2.65 -15.24 -2.00
CA ALA A 131 3.61 -14.19 -1.71
C ALA A 131 3.92 -13.32 -2.94
N LYS A 132 4.10 -13.93 -4.13
CA LYS A 132 4.27 -13.19 -5.40
C LYS A 132 3.06 -12.31 -5.70
N THR A 133 1.86 -12.84 -5.57
CA THR A 133 0.61 -12.10 -5.81
C THR A 133 0.47 -10.95 -4.80
N ARG A 134 0.78 -11.19 -3.53
CA ARG A 134 0.76 -10.18 -2.47
C ARG A 134 1.76 -9.07 -2.73
N LEU A 135 2.98 -9.41 -3.12
CA LEU A 135 4.02 -8.43 -3.47
C LEU A 135 3.57 -7.57 -4.65
N THR A 136 3.09 -8.19 -5.74
CA THR A 136 2.53 -7.45 -6.90
C THR A 136 1.44 -6.48 -6.46
N ALA A 137 0.53 -6.94 -5.62
CA ALA A 137 -0.56 -6.14 -5.06
C ALA A 137 -0.04 -4.94 -4.25
N SER A 138 0.95 -5.16 -3.36
CA SER A 138 1.54 -4.09 -2.54
C SER A 138 2.26 -3.03 -3.38
N VAL A 139 2.94 -3.44 -4.45
CA VAL A 139 3.57 -2.51 -5.40
C VAL A 139 2.55 -1.64 -6.11
N LEU A 140 1.42 -2.23 -6.54
CA LEU A 140 0.33 -1.46 -7.18
C LEU A 140 -0.33 -0.47 -6.21
N ASP A 141 -0.52 -0.86 -4.95
CA ASP A 141 -1.02 0.06 -3.91
C ASP A 141 -0.05 1.22 -3.71
N PHE A 142 1.24 0.93 -3.72
CA PHE A 142 2.27 1.94 -3.57
C PHE A 142 2.27 2.93 -4.75
N ALA A 143 2.18 2.42 -5.98
CA ALA A 143 2.05 3.24 -7.19
C ALA A 143 0.79 4.12 -7.16
N GLY A 144 -0.34 3.58 -6.69
CA GLY A 144 -1.59 4.33 -6.51
C GLY A 144 -1.44 5.47 -5.49
N ARG A 145 -0.81 5.20 -4.33
CA ARG A 145 -0.53 6.22 -3.31
C ARG A 145 0.38 7.32 -3.83
N ALA A 146 1.46 6.97 -4.52
CA ALA A 146 2.39 7.94 -5.10
C ALA A 146 1.68 8.86 -6.12
N ARG A 147 0.84 8.30 -6.99
CA ARG A 147 0.03 9.06 -7.96
C ARG A 147 -0.96 9.99 -7.26
N GLY A 148 -1.68 9.51 -6.24
CA GLY A 148 -2.63 10.33 -5.47
C GLY A 148 -1.94 11.46 -4.71
N ALA A 149 -0.78 11.20 -4.09
CA ALA A 149 0.02 12.21 -3.41
C ALA A 149 0.53 13.28 -4.38
N PHE A 150 0.92 12.89 -5.61
CA PHE A 150 1.32 13.86 -6.64
C PHE A 150 0.18 14.81 -7.02
N TYR A 151 -1.03 14.30 -7.29
CA TYR A 151 -2.18 15.15 -7.60
C TYR A 151 -2.58 16.03 -6.41
N SER A 152 -2.45 15.52 -5.18
CA SER A 152 -2.69 16.30 -3.96
C SER A 152 -1.69 17.45 -3.82
N TYR A 153 -0.42 17.22 -4.14
CA TYR A 153 0.63 18.23 -4.15
C TYR A 153 0.36 19.30 -5.22
N GLU A 154 0.03 18.93 -6.47
CA GLU A 154 -0.30 19.89 -7.52
C GLU A 154 -1.54 20.73 -7.20
N ALA A 155 -2.56 20.12 -6.58
CA ALA A 155 -3.73 20.84 -6.08
C ALA A 155 -3.34 21.85 -5.01
N ALA A 156 -2.43 21.50 -4.09
CA ALA A 156 -1.95 22.40 -3.05
C ALA A 156 -1.16 23.58 -3.63
N GLU A 157 -0.30 23.35 -4.64
CA GLU A 157 0.43 24.41 -5.36
C GLU A 157 -0.54 25.36 -6.07
N GLN A 158 -1.52 24.84 -6.77
CA GLN A 158 -2.53 25.64 -7.48
C GLN A 158 -3.38 26.43 -6.49
N MET A 159 -3.73 25.86 -5.34
CA MET A 159 -4.43 26.55 -4.26
C MET A 159 -3.56 27.67 -3.68
N LEU A 160 -2.27 27.44 -3.47
CA LEU A 160 -1.33 28.45 -2.97
C LEU A 160 -1.24 29.65 -3.94
N GLU A 161 -1.16 29.40 -5.24
CA GLU A 161 -1.17 30.46 -6.27
C GLU A 161 -2.46 31.31 -6.19
N LEU A 162 -3.62 30.63 -6.09
CA LEU A 162 -4.91 31.30 -5.91
C LEU A 162 -4.93 32.14 -4.63
N ARG A 163 -4.47 31.61 -3.49
CA ARG A 163 -4.45 32.34 -2.21
C ARG A 163 -3.53 33.55 -2.25
N ARG A 164 -2.40 33.52 -2.96
CA ARG A 164 -1.53 34.67 -3.19
C ARG A 164 -2.25 35.77 -3.97
N THR A 165 -2.94 35.41 -5.05
CA THR A 165 -3.74 36.37 -5.84
C THR A 165 -4.87 37.00 -5.01
N ILE A 166 -5.53 36.19 -4.17
CA ILE A 166 -6.60 36.70 -3.26
C ILE A 166 -6.03 37.71 -2.28
N VAL A 167 -4.91 37.42 -1.63
CA VAL A 167 -4.27 38.35 -0.68
C VAL A 167 -3.92 39.67 -1.35
N GLN A 168 -3.33 39.64 -2.55
CA GLN A 168 -2.99 40.85 -3.31
C GLN A 168 -4.24 41.69 -3.64
N ALA A 169 -5.33 41.04 -4.06
CA ALA A 169 -6.59 41.73 -4.37
C ALA A 169 -7.23 42.38 -3.11
N LEU A 170 -7.23 41.64 -2.00
CA LEU A 170 -7.81 42.17 -0.74
C LEU A 170 -6.92 43.22 -0.05
N GLU A 171 -5.60 43.14 -0.25
CA GLU A 171 -4.68 44.21 0.18
C GLU A 171 -4.99 45.52 -0.54
N ALA A 172 -5.15 45.50 -1.85
CA ALA A 172 -5.55 46.67 -2.63
C ALA A 172 -6.92 47.20 -2.22
N SER A 173 -7.90 46.32 -1.94
CA SER A 173 -9.23 46.71 -1.46
C SER A 173 -9.16 47.40 -0.10
N PHE A 174 -8.43 46.83 0.86
CA PHE A 174 -8.24 47.43 2.20
C PHE A 174 -7.53 48.78 2.13
N GLU A 175 -6.52 48.95 1.26
CA GLU A 175 -5.84 50.25 1.12
C GLU A 175 -6.76 51.32 0.52
N ILE A 176 -7.64 50.96 -0.42
CA ILE A 176 -8.69 51.85 -0.92
C ILE A 176 -9.67 52.21 0.20
N ALA A 177 -10.14 51.23 0.96
CA ALA A 177 -11.06 51.48 2.09
C ALA A 177 -10.42 52.41 3.14
N ARG A 178 -9.13 52.23 3.46
CA ARG A 178 -8.40 53.10 4.38
C ARG A 178 -8.38 54.54 3.92
N ARG A 179 -8.16 54.82 2.63
CA ARG A 179 -8.18 56.15 2.03
C ARG A 179 -9.59 56.76 2.05
N LEU A 180 -10.61 55.96 1.75
CA LEU A 180 -12.02 56.41 1.79
C LEU A 180 -12.47 56.74 3.21
N SER A 181 -12.07 55.97 4.22
CA SER A 181 -12.35 56.25 5.64
C SER A 181 -11.66 57.56 6.09
N ALA A 182 -10.39 57.74 5.72
CA ALA A 182 -9.66 58.97 6.01
C ALA A 182 -10.31 60.24 5.37
N ALA A 183 -11.01 60.09 4.26
CA ALA A 183 -11.79 61.11 3.59
C ALA A 183 -13.24 61.25 4.13
N GLY A 184 -13.63 60.42 5.11
CA GLY A 184 -15.00 60.43 5.68
C GLY A 184 -16.06 59.79 4.77
N ASN A 185 -15.68 59.05 3.73
CA ASN A 185 -16.58 58.49 2.72
C ASN A 185 -17.11 57.08 3.04
N ILE A 186 -16.54 56.39 4.05
CA ILE A 186 -17.04 55.11 4.57
C ILE A 186 -17.00 55.10 6.09
N THR A 187 -17.76 54.20 6.71
CA THR A 187 -17.81 54.08 8.17
C THR A 187 -16.61 53.29 8.72
N ASP A 188 -16.31 53.49 10.02
CA ASP A 188 -15.30 52.67 10.71
C ASP A 188 -15.66 51.19 10.72
N LEU A 189 -16.94 50.84 10.71
CA LEU A 189 -17.42 49.47 10.59
C LEU A 189 -17.03 48.86 9.24
N ASP A 190 -17.13 49.62 8.17
CA ASP A 190 -16.80 49.20 6.83
C ASP A 190 -15.31 48.98 6.68
N LEU A 191 -14.50 49.90 7.19
CA LEU A 191 -13.05 49.74 7.25
C LEU A 191 -12.64 48.50 8.06
N ALA A 192 -13.30 48.29 9.22
CA ALA A 192 -13.01 47.11 10.04
C ALA A 192 -13.36 45.80 9.34
N ARG A 193 -14.42 45.73 8.53
CA ARG A 193 -14.80 44.58 7.72
C ARG A 193 -13.77 44.28 6.65
N GLU A 194 -13.30 45.28 5.89
CA GLU A 194 -12.26 45.13 4.89
C GLU A 194 -10.97 44.61 5.51
N ARG A 195 -10.57 45.15 6.65
CA ARG A 195 -9.41 44.70 7.39
C ARG A 195 -9.56 43.23 7.82
N ALA A 196 -10.73 42.83 8.34
CA ALA A 196 -10.99 41.48 8.77
C ALA A 196 -10.87 40.47 7.61
N GLN A 197 -11.38 40.82 6.43
CA GLN A 197 -11.25 39.97 5.23
C GLN A 197 -9.79 39.84 4.77
N PHE A 198 -9.05 40.96 4.74
CA PHE A 198 -7.62 40.92 4.40
C PHE A 198 -6.80 40.06 5.37
N GLU A 199 -7.00 40.22 6.70
CA GLU A 199 -6.31 39.40 7.70
C GLU A 199 -6.71 37.91 7.62
N ALA A 200 -7.97 37.60 7.34
CA ALA A 200 -8.43 36.24 7.12
C ALA A 200 -7.77 35.60 5.86
N ALA A 201 -7.62 36.36 4.78
CA ALA A 201 -6.93 35.92 3.59
C ALA A 201 -5.44 35.64 3.83
N LYS A 202 -4.75 36.47 4.61
CA LYS A 202 -3.36 36.21 5.02
C LYS A 202 -3.22 34.94 5.83
N LEU A 203 -4.17 34.67 6.74
CA LEU A 203 -4.19 33.41 7.49
C LEU A 203 -4.40 32.20 6.57
N ALA A 204 -5.34 32.31 5.62
CA ALA A 204 -5.57 31.26 4.62
C ALA A 204 -4.35 31.02 3.71
N LEU A 205 -3.62 32.07 3.34
CA LEU A 205 -2.36 31.94 2.59
C LEU A 205 -1.31 31.17 3.39
N ARG A 206 -1.11 31.49 4.67
CA ARG A 206 -0.17 30.76 5.53
C ARG A 206 -0.53 29.29 5.67
N ALA A 207 -1.83 28.97 5.79
CA ALA A 207 -2.30 27.59 5.82
C ALA A 207 -1.99 26.85 4.50
N ALA A 208 -2.19 27.51 3.35
CA ALA A 208 -1.84 26.94 2.05
C ALA A 208 -0.34 26.70 1.88
N GLU A 209 0.52 27.61 2.37
CA GLU A 209 1.98 27.42 2.39
C GLU A 209 2.41 26.19 3.21
N VAL A 210 1.75 25.97 4.35
CA VAL A 210 1.99 24.76 5.17
C VAL A 210 1.52 23.52 4.42
N SER A 211 0.35 23.55 3.80
CA SER A 211 -0.23 22.44 3.05
C SER A 211 0.68 21.98 1.90
N VAL A 212 1.26 22.93 1.13
CA VAL A 212 2.23 22.61 0.07
C VAL A 212 3.46 21.91 0.65
N ARG A 213 4.02 22.42 1.75
CA ARG A 213 5.19 21.76 2.37
C ARG A 213 4.86 20.36 2.85
N GLN A 214 3.71 20.17 3.49
CA GLN A 214 3.28 18.85 3.98
C GLN A 214 3.06 17.85 2.84
N SER A 215 2.33 18.24 1.79
CA SER A 215 2.10 17.35 0.65
C SER A 215 3.38 17.05 -0.13
N ARG A 216 4.34 18.00 -0.17
CA ARG A 216 5.67 17.77 -0.74
C ARG A 216 6.46 16.74 0.04
N GLU A 217 6.47 16.84 1.38
CA GLU A 217 7.16 15.86 2.23
C GLU A 217 6.49 14.48 2.17
N GLU A 218 5.17 14.39 2.11
CA GLU A 218 4.47 13.13 1.89
C GLU A 218 4.91 12.46 0.58
N LEU A 219 5.01 13.25 -0.48
CA LEU A 219 5.48 12.76 -1.78
C LEU A 219 6.97 12.38 -1.75
N ASN A 220 7.84 13.14 -1.06
CA ASN A 220 9.25 12.79 -0.84
C ASN A 220 9.40 11.44 -0.14
N VAL A 221 8.62 11.19 0.90
CA VAL A 221 8.61 9.89 1.62
C VAL A 221 8.22 8.76 0.67
N LEU A 222 7.16 8.94 -0.12
CA LEU A 222 6.71 7.94 -1.09
C LEU A 222 7.74 7.72 -2.21
N MET A 223 8.43 8.76 -2.68
CA MET A 223 9.49 8.63 -3.67
C MET A 223 10.83 8.16 -3.07
N GLY A 224 10.95 8.10 -1.72
CA GLY A 224 12.18 7.71 -1.03
C GLY A 224 13.30 8.73 -1.16
N LEU A 225 12.97 10.01 -1.37
CA LEU A 225 13.93 11.09 -1.60
C LEU A 225 14.37 11.74 -0.30
N TRP A 226 15.64 12.14 -0.23
CA TRP A 226 16.22 12.84 0.91
C TRP A 226 17.34 13.79 0.51
N GLY A 227 17.65 14.77 1.36
CA GLY A 227 18.73 15.73 1.13
C GLY A 227 18.53 16.56 -0.15
N ALA A 228 19.51 16.56 -1.07
CA ALA A 228 19.46 17.35 -2.29
C ALA A 228 18.41 16.85 -3.31
N GLU A 229 18.03 15.58 -3.26
CA GLU A 229 17.03 14.98 -4.16
C GLU A 229 15.61 15.54 -3.96
N THR A 230 15.35 16.20 -2.83
CA THR A 230 14.05 16.83 -2.55
C THR A 230 13.80 18.13 -3.33
N GLN A 231 14.77 18.59 -4.13
CA GLN A 231 14.71 19.86 -4.89
C GLN A 231 14.14 19.68 -6.32
N TRP A 232 13.19 18.76 -6.48
CA TRP A 232 12.49 18.56 -7.75
C TRP A 232 11.44 19.64 -8.04
N GLN A 233 10.99 19.73 -9.30
CA GLN A 233 9.97 20.67 -9.76
C GLN A 233 8.79 19.91 -10.38
N SER A 234 7.59 20.49 -10.30
CA SER A 234 6.38 19.99 -10.99
C SER A 234 5.76 21.10 -11.86
N GLY A 235 4.70 20.75 -12.60
CA GLY A 235 3.93 21.73 -13.38
C GLY A 235 3.16 22.74 -12.52
N GLY A 236 2.96 22.45 -11.23
CA GLY A 236 2.27 23.29 -10.26
C GLY A 236 0.78 23.46 -10.49
N ARG A 237 0.18 22.75 -11.43
CA ARG A 237 -1.24 22.77 -11.75
C ARG A 237 -1.75 21.40 -12.13
N LEU A 238 -2.96 21.09 -11.63
CA LEU A 238 -3.69 19.89 -12.05
C LEU A 238 -3.99 19.94 -13.54
N PRO A 239 -3.85 18.82 -14.25
CA PRO A 239 -4.21 18.75 -15.67
C PRO A 239 -5.71 18.99 -15.88
N GLU A 240 -6.07 19.51 -17.05
CA GLU A 240 -7.47 19.61 -17.43
C GLU A 240 -8.13 18.24 -17.60
N ILE A 241 -9.45 18.18 -17.42
CA ILE A 241 -10.20 16.94 -17.61
C ILE A 241 -10.18 16.60 -19.10
N PRO A 242 -9.70 15.40 -19.48
CA PRO A 242 -9.63 15.00 -20.87
C PRO A 242 -11.02 14.72 -21.47
N GLU A 243 -11.26 15.15 -22.69
CA GLU A 243 -12.42 14.81 -23.50
C GLU A 243 -12.00 13.82 -24.61
N PRO A 244 -12.75 12.73 -24.89
CA PRO A 244 -13.99 12.33 -24.23
C PRO A 244 -13.78 11.71 -22.85
N SER A 245 -14.86 11.73 -22.03
CA SER A 245 -14.87 11.04 -20.74
C SER A 245 -14.58 9.55 -20.90
N LEU A 246 -13.96 8.94 -19.88
CA LEU A 246 -13.67 7.50 -19.89
C LEU A 246 -14.96 6.67 -20.01
N GLN A 247 -14.95 5.67 -20.89
CA GLN A 247 -16.03 4.69 -20.93
C GLN A 247 -15.96 3.82 -19.69
N THR A 248 -16.97 3.91 -18.84
CA THR A 248 -17.09 3.19 -17.58
C THR A 248 -17.99 1.95 -17.67
N ASN A 249 -18.36 1.58 -18.89
CA ASN A 249 -19.13 0.36 -19.15
C ASN A 249 -18.33 -0.88 -18.74
N ASP A 250 -18.98 -1.86 -18.14
CA ASP A 250 -18.39 -3.14 -17.72
C ASP A 250 -17.31 -3.07 -16.63
N ILE A 251 -17.20 -1.94 -15.92
CA ILE A 251 -16.14 -1.74 -14.91
C ILE A 251 -16.19 -2.82 -13.80
N GLU A 252 -17.38 -3.29 -13.42
CA GLU A 252 -17.53 -4.35 -12.41
C GLU A 252 -16.94 -5.67 -12.90
N ARG A 253 -17.17 -6.02 -14.15
CA ARG A 253 -16.64 -7.25 -14.76
C ARG A 253 -15.13 -7.17 -14.88
N LEU A 254 -14.61 -6.06 -15.40
CA LEU A 254 -13.17 -5.84 -15.55
C LEU A 254 -12.45 -5.84 -14.20
N ALA A 255 -13.03 -5.22 -13.18
CA ALA A 255 -12.48 -5.19 -11.83
C ALA A 255 -12.38 -6.59 -11.21
N LEU A 256 -13.40 -7.45 -11.43
CA LEU A 256 -13.38 -8.83 -10.96
C LEU A 256 -12.35 -9.68 -11.70
N GLU A 257 -12.33 -9.60 -13.04
CA GLU A 257 -11.43 -10.40 -13.90
C GLU A 257 -9.96 -10.09 -13.64
N ARG A 258 -9.63 -8.82 -13.39
CA ARG A 258 -8.24 -8.37 -13.17
C ARG A 258 -7.81 -8.39 -11.71
N SER A 259 -8.72 -8.69 -10.76
CA SER A 259 -8.46 -8.56 -9.34
C SER A 259 -7.35 -9.48 -8.83
N LEU A 260 -6.25 -8.89 -8.39
CA LEU A 260 -5.18 -9.57 -7.66
C LEU A 260 -5.61 -9.95 -6.24
N ASP A 261 -6.54 -9.21 -5.66
CA ASP A 261 -7.11 -9.54 -4.34
C ASP A 261 -7.86 -10.88 -4.40
N LEU A 262 -8.67 -11.09 -5.46
CA LEU A 262 -9.34 -12.38 -5.69
C LEU A 262 -8.34 -13.48 -6.05
N ALA A 263 -7.33 -13.18 -6.85
CA ALA A 263 -6.28 -14.14 -7.18
C ALA A 263 -5.53 -14.58 -5.91
N GLY A 264 -5.12 -13.66 -5.06
CA GLY A 264 -4.47 -13.94 -3.77
C GLY A 264 -5.38 -14.72 -2.81
N ALA A 265 -6.66 -14.35 -2.72
CA ALA A 265 -7.63 -15.10 -1.92
C ALA A 265 -7.84 -16.53 -2.44
N ARG A 266 -7.84 -16.74 -3.76
CA ARG A 266 -7.87 -18.08 -4.37
C ARG A 266 -6.63 -18.88 -4.03
N GLN A 267 -5.43 -18.29 -4.12
CA GLN A 267 -4.18 -18.97 -3.75
C GLN A 267 -4.18 -19.37 -2.27
N ARG A 268 -4.72 -18.53 -1.40
CA ARG A 268 -4.87 -18.87 0.03
C ARG A 268 -5.80 -20.04 0.28
N ILE A 269 -6.90 -20.15 -0.48
CA ILE A 269 -7.80 -21.32 -0.43
C ILE A 269 -7.06 -22.57 -0.87
N VAL A 270 -6.28 -22.50 -1.96
CA VAL A 270 -5.47 -23.62 -2.46
C VAL A 270 -4.43 -24.04 -1.42
N ALA A 271 -3.67 -23.11 -0.86
CA ALA A 271 -2.67 -23.38 0.18
C ALA A 271 -3.28 -24.04 1.42
N SER A 272 -4.43 -23.55 1.89
CA SER A 272 -5.16 -24.14 3.03
C SER A 272 -5.70 -25.54 2.71
N GLY A 273 -6.11 -25.79 1.46
CA GLY A 273 -6.52 -27.12 1.00
C GLY A 273 -5.36 -28.13 1.02
N GLU A 274 -4.20 -27.73 0.52
CA GLU A 274 -2.96 -28.55 0.57
C GLU A 274 -2.51 -28.80 2.01
N GLU A 275 -2.62 -27.79 2.87
CA GLU A 275 -2.31 -27.91 4.31
C GLU A 275 -3.24 -28.90 5.02
N LEU A 276 -4.55 -28.90 4.69
CA LEU A 276 -5.49 -29.90 5.20
C LEU A 276 -5.11 -31.31 4.74
N GLY A 277 -4.69 -31.47 3.48
CA GLY A 277 -4.18 -32.72 2.96
C GLY A 277 -2.94 -33.20 3.73
N LEU A 278 -1.94 -32.34 3.90
CA LEU A 278 -0.74 -32.62 4.68
C LEU A 278 -1.07 -33.02 6.13
N THR A 279 -1.94 -32.26 6.80
CA THR A 279 -2.36 -32.51 8.18
C THR A 279 -2.99 -33.88 8.34
N ARG A 280 -3.85 -34.30 7.40
CA ARG A 280 -4.47 -35.64 7.43
C ARG A 280 -3.46 -36.76 7.30
N TRP A 281 -2.50 -36.62 6.38
CA TRP A 281 -1.47 -37.63 6.17
C TRP A 281 -0.50 -37.73 7.35
N THR A 282 -0.03 -36.62 7.89
CA THR A 282 0.88 -36.62 9.05
C THR A 282 0.24 -37.15 10.32
N THR A 283 -1.10 -37.10 10.39
CA THR A 283 -1.86 -37.68 11.50
C THR A 283 -2.01 -39.20 11.41
N LEU A 284 -2.18 -39.73 10.18
CA LEU A 284 -2.35 -41.15 9.97
C LEU A 284 -1.05 -41.97 10.17
N LEU A 285 0.08 -41.34 9.84
CA LEU A 285 1.41 -41.95 9.96
C LEU A 285 2.24 -41.12 10.94
N PRO A 286 2.33 -41.57 12.20
CA PRO A 286 3.10 -40.86 13.22
C PRO A 286 4.59 -40.86 12.91
N ASP A 287 5.35 -40.07 13.66
CA ASP A 287 6.80 -40.00 13.54
C ASP A 287 7.41 -41.39 13.71
N PHE A 288 8.23 -41.78 12.76
CA PHE A 288 8.99 -43.01 12.77
C PHE A 288 10.46 -42.67 12.56
N SER A 289 11.29 -42.93 13.58
CA SER A 289 12.74 -42.80 13.49
C SER A 289 13.40 -44.17 13.61
N ALA A 290 14.45 -44.36 12.85
CA ALA A 290 15.25 -45.55 12.88
C ALA A 290 16.74 -45.18 12.78
N GLY A 291 17.57 -46.01 13.40
CA GLY A 291 19.01 -45.80 13.35
C GLY A 291 19.80 -46.87 14.13
N PRO A 292 21.11 -46.83 14.09
CA PRO A 292 21.99 -47.66 14.93
C PRO A 292 22.10 -47.08 16.34
N LYS A 293 22.09 -47.92 17.36
CA LYS A 293 22.47 -47.59 18.75
C LYS A 293 23.58 -48.50 19.19
N GLY A 294 24.60 -47.94 19.81
CA GLY A 294 25.69 -48.69 20.43
C GLY A 294 25.76 -48.38 21.93
N GLU A 295 25.86 -49.40 22.75
CA GLU A 295 26.02 -49.29 24.20
C GLU A 295 27.29 -50.02 24.63
N ARG A 296 28.06 -49.40 25.52
CA ARG A 296 29.26 -50.00 26.09
C ARG A 296 29.03 -50.29 27.56
N ASN A 297 28.82 -51.59 27.87
CA ASN A 297 28.62 -52.11 29.19
C ASN A 297 29.86 -52.91 29.61
N ASP A 298 30.45 -52.67 30.78
CA ASP A 298 31.61 -53.37 31.33
C ASP A 298 32.80 -53.52 30.35
N GLY A 299 32.94 -52.60 29.39
CA GLY A 299 34.03 -52.58 28.41
C GLY A 299 33.74 -53.34 27.09
N ALA A 300 32.62 -54.02 26.95
CA ALA A 300 32.14 -54.61 25.69
C ALA A 300 31.16 -53.71 24.96
N TRP A 301 31.25 -53.63 23.65
CA TRP A 301 30.31 -52.88 22.82
C TRP A 301 29.19 -53.84 22.36
N GLU A 302 27.92 -53.41 22.58
CA GLU A 302 26.76 -53.99 22.00
C GLU A 302 26.19 -52.99 20.97
N VAL A 303 25.92 -53.43 19.73
CA VAL A 303 25.40 -52.57 18.64
C VAL A 303 24.16 -53.21 18.09
N GLY A 304 23.09 -52.43 17.97
CA GLY A 304 21.83 -52.90 17.42
C GLY A 304 21.02 -51.80 16.72
N PRO A 305 19.96 -52.16 15.98
CA PRO A 305 19.03 -51.17 15.43
C PRO A 305 18.13 -50.61 16.54
N GLN A 306 17.95 -49.27 16.54
CA GLN A 306 16.98 -48.60 17.34
C GLN A 306 15.80 -48.17 16.46
N LEU A 307 14.58 -48.45 16.90
CA LEU A 307 13.34 -48.01 16.26
C LEU A 307 12.51 -47.28 17.27
N GLU A 308 12.09 -46.07 16.90
CA GLU A 308 11.23 -45.24 17.74
C GLU A 308 10.00 -44.79 16.93
N PHE A 309 8.82 -45.02 17.46
CA PHE A 309 7.57 -44.60 16.84
C PHE A 309 6.57 -44.18 17.91
N SER A 310 5.84 -43.09 17.62
CA SER A 310 4.75 -42.63 18.48
C SER A 310 3.45 -43.32 18.11
N ILE A 311 2.69 -43.80 19.11
CA ILE A 311 1.37 -44.38 18.92
C ILE A 311 0.33 -43.30 19.29
N PRO A 312 -0.46 -42.79 18.34
CA PRO A 312 -1.43 -41.69 18.60
C PRO A 312 -2.71 -42.27 19.24
N LEU A 313 -2.63 -42.57 20.55
CA LEU A 313 -3.76 -43.09 21.29
C LEU A 313 -4.79 -42.02 21.66
N PHE A 314 -4.34 -40.83 22.03
CA PHE A 314 -5.16 -39.72 22.52
C PHE A 314 -5.31 -38.57 21.52
N ASP A 315 -4.21 -38.10 20.96
CA ASP A 315 -4.22 -37.08 19.92
C ASP A 315 -4.04 -37.74 18.53
N GLN A 316 -5.16 -37.96 17.86
CA GLN A 316 -5.21 -38.43 16.49
C GLN A 316 -5.26 -37.27 15.47
N GLY A 317 -4.87 -36.07 15.87
CA GLY A 317 -4.88 -34.85 15.05
C GLY A 317 -6.25 -34.32 14.68
N GLN A 318 -7.31 -34.84 15.32
CA GLN A 318 -8.69 -34.43 15.04
C GLN A 318 -8.92 -32.94 15.25
N ALA A 319 -8.31 -32.36 16.29
CA ALA A 319 -8.40 -30.94 16.55
C ALA A 319 -7.67 -30.10 15.48
N ARG A 320 -6.47 -30.53 15.05
CA ARG A 320 -5.71 -29.90 13.96
C ARG A 320 -6.46 -29.96 12.64
N ALA A 321 -6.97 -31.14 12.26
CA ALA A 321 -7.75 -31.29 11.04
C ALA A 321 -9.05 -30.47 11.08
N GLY A 322 -9.73 -30.41 12.24
CA GLY A 322 -10.92 -29.58 12.45
C GLY A 322 -10.62 -28.08 12.30
N ARG A 323 -9.49 -27.61 12.87
CA ARG A 323 -9.03 -26.23 12.74
C ARG A 323 -8.76 -25.87 11.27
N THR A 324 -7.97 -26.66 10.57
CA THR A 324 -7.61 -26.38 9.16
C THR A 324 -8.84 -26.42 8.26
N ALA A 325 -9.80 -27.34 8.52
CA ALA A 325 -11.07 -27.39 7.80
C ALA A 325 -11.94 -26.14 8.06
N ALA A 326 -11.94 -25.60 9.28
CA ALA A 326 -12.66 -24.38 9.61
C ALA A 326 -11.98 -23.15 8.97
N GLU A 327 -10.66 -23.09 8.94
CA GLU A 327 -9.88 -22.05 8.26
C GLU A 327 -10.15 -22.05 6.75
N LEU A 328 -10.19 -23.22 6.11
CA LEU A 328 -10.53 -23.33 4.69
C LEU A 328 -11.93 -22.77 4.40
N ARG A 329 -12.94 -23.11 5.23
CA ARG A 329 -14.30 -22.56 5.09
C ARG A 329 -14.32 -21.03 5.28
N ARG A 330 -13.56 -20.50 6.24
CA ARG A 330 -13.41 -19.07 6.46
C ARG A 330 -12.88 -18.39 5.21
N PHE A 331 -11.79 -18.88 4.62
CA PHE A 331 -11.21 -18.30 3.39
C PHE A 331 -12.16 -18.36 2.20
N GLN A 332 -12.98 -19.40 2.07
CA GLN A 332 -14.02 -19.47 1.06
C GLN A 332 -15.08 -18.37 1.23
N GLN A 333 -15.53 -18.12 2.46
CA GLN A 333 -16.49 -17.04 2.71
C GLN A 333 -15.87 -15.64 2.50
N GLU A 334 -14.62 -15.46 2.92
CA GLU A 334 -13.86 -14.22 2.66
C GLU A 334 -13.70 -13.94 1.15
N TYR A 335 -13.49 -14.97 0.33
CA TYR A 335 -13.43 -14.85 -1.12
C TYR A 335 -14.75 -14.31 -1.72
N TYR A 336 -15.90 -14.85 -1.31
CA TYR A 336 -17.19 -14.34 -1.76
C TYR A 336 -17.46 -12.92 -1.28
N ALA A 337 -17.17 -12.63 -0.01
CA ALA A 337 -17.32 -11.28 0.55
C ALA A 337 -16.44 -10.27 -0.21
N LEU A 338 -15.22 -10.68 -0.60
CA LEU A 338 -14.31 -9.85 -1.38
C LEU A 338 -14.88 -9.55 -2.77
N GLY A 339 -15.47 -10.52 -3.46
CA GLY A 339 -16.13 -10.31 -4.74
C GLY A 339 -17.28 -9.30 -4.68
N VAL A 340 -18.10 -9.35 -3.61
CA VAL A 340 -19.14 -8.35 -3.35
C VAL A 340 -18.54 -6.96 -3.13
N ARG A 341 -17.47 -6.87 -2.35
CA ARG A 341 -16.77 -5.60 -2.06
C ARG A 341 -16.19 -4.98 -3.33
N ILE A 342 -15.55 -5.77 -4.19
CA ILE A 342 -14.98 -5.29 -5.46
C ILE A 342 -16.06 -4.68 -6.35
N ARG A 343 -17.21 -5.34 -6.50
CA ARG A 343 -18.33 -4.81 -7.28
C ARG A 343 -18.86 -3.49 -6.72
N ALA A 344 -19.07 -3.44 -5.40
CA ALA A 344 -19.55 -2.21 -4.74
C ALA A 344 -18.55 -1.05 -4.93
N GLN A 345 -17.26 -1.34 -4.78
CA GLN A 345 -16.20 -0.34 -4.95
C GLN A 345 -16.08 0.12 -6.41
N ALA A 346 -16.24 -0.79 -7.37
CA ALA A 346 -16.25 -0.44 -8.79
C ALA A 346 -17.34 0.58 -9.13
N ARG A 347 -18.57 0.36 -8.63
CA ARG A 347 -19.67 1.32 -8.79
C ARG A 347 -19.36 2.66 -8.10
N ALA A 348 -18.89 2.61 -6.85
CA ALA A 348 -18.58 3.81 -6.08
C ALA A 348 -17.47 4.66 -6.74
N VAL A 349 -16.43 4.03 -7.31
CA VAL A 349 -15.36 4.72 -8.04
C VAL A 349 -15.91 5.34 -9.33
N ARG A 350 -16.72 4.60 -10.08
CA ARG A 350 -17.39 5.12 -11.28
C ARG A 350 -18.22 6.36 -10.95
N ASP A 351 -19.11 6.25 -9.97
CA ASP A 351 -20.04 7.33 -9.62
C ASP A 351 -19.28 8.58 -9.10
N ARG A 352 -18.16 8.39 -8.38
CA ARG A 352 -17.27 9.49 -7.98
C ARG A 352 -16.59 10.14 -9.17
N LEU A 353 -16.10 9.35 -10.11
CA LEU A 353 -15.42 9.86 -11.31
C LEU A 353 -16.37 10.65 -12.21
N GLU A 354 -17.53 10.08 -12.55
CA GLU A 354 -18.55 10.71 -13.38
C GLU A 354 -19.08 12.00 -12.71
N GLY A 355 -19.52 11.90 -11.45
CA GLY A 355 -20.01 13.08 -10.73
C GLY A 355 -18.92 14.12 -10.44
N GLY A 356 -17.65 13.71 -10.32
CA GLY A 356 -16.50 14.62 -10.23
C GLY A 356 -16.25 15.36 -11.54
N SER A 357 -16.29 14.64 -12.67
CA SER A 357 -16.15 15.20 -14.01
C SER A 357 -17.25 16.23 -14.30
N ASP A 358 -18.51 15.84 -14.09
CA ASP A 358 -19.68 16.72 -14.35
C ASP A 358 -19.59 18.01 -13.53
N ARG A 359 -19.27 17.90 -12.24
CA ARG A 359 -19.13 19.07 -11.36
C ARG A 359 -17.96 19.97 -11.78
N ALA A 360 -16.80 19.41 -12.11
CA ALA A 360 -15.65 20.20 -12.49
C ALA A 360 -15.88 20.91 -13.83
N MET A 361 -16.51 20.26 -14.82
CA MET A 361 -16.91 20.90 -16.07
C MET A 361 -17.95 22.00 -15.82
N TYR A 362 -18.93 21.79 -14.94
CA TYR A 362 -19.92 22.79 -14.59
C TYR A 362 -19.29 24.02 -13.93
N TYR A 363 -18.30 23.83 -13.05
CA TYR A 363 -17.51 24.94 -12.50
C TYR A 363 -16.75 25.69 -13.58
N ARG A 364 -16.03 24.98 -14.45
CA ARG A 364 -15.20 25.57 -15.50
C ARG A 364 -16.00 26.34 -16.54
N ASP A 365 -17.08 25.74 -17.02
CA ASP A 365 -17.80 26.21 -18.22
C ASP A 365 -18.95 27.16 -17.88
N ILE A 366 -19.49 27.11 -16.66
CA ILE A 366 -20.67 27.88 -16.26
C ILE A 366 -20.38 28.80 -15.06
N LEU A 367 -20.00 28.25 -13.91
CA LEU A 367 -19.94 29.04 -12.67
C LEU A 367 -18.80 30.05 -12.64
N LEU A 368 -17.59 29.66 -13.07
CA LEU A 368 -16.44 30.59 -13.09
C LEU A 368 -16.69 31.75 -14.06
N PRO A 369 -17.12 31.57 -15.33
CA PRO A 369 -17.41 32.66 -16.23
C PRO A 369 -18.59 33.53 -15.74
N LEU A 370 -19.60 32.91 -15.11
CA LEU A 370 -20.75 33.65 -14.55
C LEU A 370 -20.32 34.58 -13.40
N HIS A 371 -19.53 34.05 -12.45
CA HIS A 371 -19.04 34.90 -11.33
C HIS A 371 -18.06 35.98 -11.80
N GLU A 372 -17.23 35.70 -12.80
CA GLU A 372 -16.39 36.70 -13.44
C GLU A 372 -17.25 37.85 -14.04
N ARG A 373 -18.30 37.52 -14.77
CA ARG A 373 -19.26 38.50 -15.30
C ARG A 373 -19.93 39.29 -14.19
N ILE A 374 -20.41 38.62 -13.12
CA ILE A 374 -21.06 39.30 -11.97
C ILE A 374 -20.08 40.28 -11.34
N VAL A 375 -18.82 39.93 -11.13
CA VAL A 375 -17.82 40.83 -10.55
C VAL A 375 -17.54 42.02 -11.47
N ASN A 376 -17.43 41.80 -12.79
CA ASN A 376 -17.20 42.85 -13.77
C ASN A 376 -18.38 43.82 -13.81
N GLU A 377 -19.62 43.35 -13.84
CA GLU A 377 -20.84 44.20 -13.80
C GLU A 377 -20.95 44.96 -12.46
N ALA A 378 -20.70 44.29 -11.34
CA ALA A 378 -20.71 44.90 -10.04
C ALA A 378 -19.62 46.03 -9.93
N GLN A 379 -18.47 45.84 -10.54
CA GLN A 379 -17.41 46.84 -10.60
C GLN A 379 -17.82 48.06 -11.45
N LEU A 380 -18.49 47.85 -12.59
CA LEU A 380 -19.01 48.94 -13.43
C LEU A 380 -20.09 49.76 -12.70
N GLN A 381 -21.04 49.10 -12.05
CA GLN A 381 -22.11 49.75 -11.27
C GLN A 381 -21.54 50.47 -10.03
N TYR A 382 -20.54 49.90 -9.38
CA TYR A 382 -19.83 50.58 -8.29
C TYR A 382 -19.14 51.85 -8.76
N ASN A 383 -18.45 51.82 -9.90
CA ASN A 383 -17.81 52.99 -10.50
C ASN A 383 -18.83 54.07 -10.91
N ALA A 384 -20.06 53.66 -11.30
CA ALA A 384 -21.18 54.56 -11.59
C ALA A 384 -21.94 55.04 -10.34
N MET A 385 -21.48 54.73 -9.12
CA MET A 385 -22.13 55.02 -7.85
C MET A 385 -23.55 54.44 -7.68
N GLN A 386 -23.87 53.39 -8.44
CA GLN A 386 -25.17 52.71 -8.41
C GLN A 386 -25.18 51.52 -7.45
N LEU A 387 -24.00 51.03 -7.08
CA LEU A 387 -23.82 49.87 -6.21
C LEU A 387 -22.96 50.24 -5.02
N GLY A 388 -23.31 49.80 -3.83
CA GLY A 388 -22.49 50.00 -2.65
C GLY A 388 -21.27 49.07 -2.60
N PRO A 389 -20.19 49.44 -1.85
CA PRO A 389 -18.96 48.65 -1.77
C PRO A 389 -19.20 47.21 -1.28
N PHE A 390 -20.16 46.98 -0.40
CA PHE A 390 -20.48 45.67 0.15
C PHE A 390 -21.00 44.66 -0.87
N GLN A 391 -21.73 45.14 -1.87
CA GLN A 391 -22.27 44.25 -2.91
C GLN A 391 -21.16 43.79 -3.86
N LEU A 392 -20.24 44.68 -4.20
CA LEU A 392 -19.04 44.32 -4.97
C LEU A 392 -18.15 43.32 -4.20
N LEU A 393 -17.92 43.53 -2.91
CA LEU A 393 -17.17 42.63 -2.06
C LEU A 393 -17.78 41.24 -1.98
N ARG A 394 -19.11 41.18 -1.80
CA ARG A 394 -19.83 39.90 -1.77
C ARG A 394 -19.72 39.16 -3.10
N ALA A 395 -19.78 39.87 -4.23
CA ALA A 395 -19.57 39.27 -5.55
C ALA A 395 -18.16 38.69 -5.70
N ARG A 396 -17.11 39.39 -5.24
CA ARG A 396 -15.72 38.92 -5.23
C ARG A 396 -15.52 37.73 -4.30
N GLU A 397 -16.09 37.74 -3.12
CA GLU A 397 -16.04 36.64 -2.17
C GLU A 397 -16.63 35.34 -2.79
N GLN A 398 -17.77 35.46 -3.44
CA GLN A 398 -18.40 34.31 -4.15
C GLN A 398 -17.54 33.79 -5.31
N GLN A 399 -16.93 34.71 -6.09
CA GLN A 399 -15.98 34.31 -7.13
C GLN A 399 -14.79 33.51 -6.57
N ILE A 400 -14.21 33.98 -5.47
CA ILE A 400 -13.10 33.33 -4.77
C ILE A 400 -13.53 31.94 -4.28
N GLN A 401 -14.67 31.82 -3.61
CA GLN A 401 -15.19 30.55 -3.12
C GLN A 401 -15.44 29.56 -4.26
N THR A 402 -15.96 30.04 -5.38
CA THR A 402 -16.16 29.21 -6.58
C THR A 402 -14.84 28.71 -7.17
N ALA A 403 -13.81 29.56 -7.23
CA ALA A 403 -12.47 29.16 -7.69
C ALA A 403 -11.81 28.12 -6.76
N VAL A 404 -11.94 28.29 -5.44
CA VAL A 404 -11.50 27.30 -4.44
C VAL A 404 -12.22 25.97 -4.65
N ALA A 405 -13.54 25.98 -4.73
CA ALA A 405 -14.35 24.77 -4.92
C ALA A 405 -14.04 24.07 -6.25
N TYR A 406 -13.71 24.82 -7.31
CA TYR A 406 -13.25 24.23 -8.58
C TYR A 406 -11.95 23.45 -8.42
N ILE A 407 -10.91 24.02 -7.77
CA ILE A 407 -9.63 23.34 -7.56
C ILE A 407 -9.83 22.08 -6.72
N GLU A 408 -10.64 22.15 -5.65
CA GLU A 408 -10.94 20.99 -4.81
C GLU A 408 -11.67 19.90 -5.61
N THR A 409 -12.65 20.28 -6.43
CA THR A 409 -13.40 19.35 -7.28
C THR A 409 -12.49 18.70 -8.34
N LEU A 410 -11.58 19.47 -8.93
CA LEU A 410 -10.61 18.98 -9.91
C LEU A 410 -9.61 17.99 -9.27
N ARG A 411 -9.14 18.29 -8.06
CA ARG A 411 -8.31 17.35 -7.26
C ARG A 411 -9.07 16.04 -7.03
N ASP A 412 -10.30 16.12 -6.56
CA ASP A 412 -11.12 14.95 -6.23
C ASP A 412 -11.41 14.09 -7.47
N TYR A 413 -11.57 14.72 -8.64
CA TYR A 413 -11.65 14.02 -9.93
C TYR A 413 -10.37 13.24 -10.24
N TRP A 414 -9.19 13.86 -10.10
CA TRP A 414 -7.93 13.19 -10.40
C TRP A 414 -7.60 12.08 -9.42
N LEU A 415 -7.99 12.23 -8.15
CA LEU A 415 -7.90 11.15 -7.16
C LEU A 415 -8.83 9.98 -7.53
N ALA A 416 -10.09 10.27 -7.88
CA ALA A 416 -11.03 9.24 -8.34
C ALA A 416 -10.57 8.54 -9.63
N ARG A 417 -9.92 9.27 -10.55
CA ARG A 417 -9.29 8.71 -11.74
C ARG A 417 -8.11 7.79 -11.41
N GLY A 418 -7.31 8.17 -10.42
CA GLY A 418 -6.25 7.32 -9.85
C GLY A 418 -6.81 6.03 -9.25
N ASP A 419 -7.88 6.14 -8.45
CA ASP A 419 -8.61 5.01 -7.87
C ASP A 419 -9.15 4.06 -8.95
N LEU A 420 -9.69 4.61 -10.06
CA LEU A 420 -10.12 3.80 -11.20
C LEU A 420 -8.95 3.06 -11.83
N GLY A 421 -7.84 3.74 -12.07
CA GLY A 421 -6.62 3.11 -12.60
C GLY A 421 -6.12 1.99 -11.71
N GLN A 422 -6.12 2.19 -10.39
CA GLN A 422 -5.73 1.18 -9.40
C GLN A 422 -6.68 -0.03 -9.43
N LEU A 423 -7.99 0.21 -9.48
CA LEU A 423 -9.01 -0.84 -9.56
C LEU A 423 -8.85 -1.68 -10.84
N LEU A 424 -8.64 -1.03 -11.99
CA LEU A 424 -8.44 -1.71 -13.28
C LEU A 424 -7.07 -2.40 -13.37
N SER A 425 -6.08 -1.98 -12.57
CA SER A 425 -4.83 -2.70 -12.37
C SER A 425 -4.97 -3.91 -11.43
N GLY A 426 -6.16 -4.12 -10.84
CA GLY A 426 -6.51 -5.29 -10.06
C GLY A 426 -6.41 -5.10 -8.54
N ARG A 427 -6.36 -3.86 -8.05
CA ARG A 427 -6.30 -3.54 -6.62
C ARG A 427 -7.46 -2.68 -6.16
N LEU A 428 -8.00 -3.01 -4.98
CA LEU A 428 -8.99 -2.16 -4.33
C LEU A 428 -8.34 -0.85 -3.87
N PRO A 429 -8.88 0.33 -4.25
CA PRO A 429 -8.36 1.60 -3.76
C PRO A 429 -8.47 1.72 -2.24
N SER A 430 -7.46 2.28 -1.60
CA SER A 430 -7.41 2.50 -0.15
C SER A 430 -8.41 3.56 0.33
N SER A 431 -8.81 4.49 -0.53
CA SER A 431 -9.77 5.55 -0.26
C SER A 431 -11.19 5.07 0.09
N GLY A 432 -11.49 3.77 -0.11
CA GLY A 432 -12.78 3.16 0.23
C GLY A 432 -12.77 2.27 1.46
N ALA A 433 -11.64 2.10 2.15
CA ALA A 433 -11.61 1.33 3.39
C ALA A 433 -12.18 2.17 4.55
N PRO A 434 -13.17 1.66 5.30
CA PRO A 434 -13.59 2.35 6.52
C PRO A 434 -12.38 2.44 7.48
N PRO A 435 -12.17 3.58 8.16
CA PRO A 435 -11.12 3.70 9.15
C PRO A 435 -11.47 2.75 10.32
N GLY A 436 -10.76 1.65 10.44
CA GLY A 436 -10.98 0.80 11.59
C GLY A 436 -10.71 -0.68 11.35
N ARG A 437 -9.57 -1.04 11.75
CA ARG A 437 -9.01 -2.21 12.44
C ARG A 437 -7.63 -2.48 11.90
N THR A 438 -6.68 -1.74 12.39
CA THR A 438 -5.29 -2.22 12.49
C THR A 438 -5.36 -3.52 13.28
N THR A 439 -5.22 -4.63 12.58
CA THR A 439 -4.92 -5.93 13.19
C THR A 439 -3.46 -5.92 13.69
N SER A 440 -3.19 -5.05 14.65
CA SER A 440 -1.98 -5.10 15.48
C SER A 440 -2.25 -6.06 16.64
N GLY A 441 -2.37 -7.35 16.36
CA GLY A 441 -2.73 -8.35 17.36
C GLY A 441 -2.25 -9.77 17.11
N GLU A 442 -1.61 -10.09 15.99
CA GLU A 442 -1.23 -11.49 15.71
C GLU A 442 0.27 -11.81 15.74
N THR A 443 1.12 -10.96 16.31
CA THR A 443 2.57 -11.27 16.40
C THR A 443 3.09 -11.40 17.83
N ARG A 444 2.26 -11.85 18.79
CA ARG A 444 2.77 -12.17 20.14
C ARG A 444 2.01 -13.34 20.77
N MET A 445 2.04 -14.55 20.16
CA MET A 445 1.64 -15.76 20.86
C MET A 445 2.26 -17.05 20.30
N ASN A 446 3.53 -17.03 19.92
CA ASN A 446 4.25 -18.27 19.56
C ASN A 446 5.71 -18.30 20.04
N GLN A 447 6.02 -17.72 21.20
CA GLN A 447 7.29 -17.93 21.89
C GLN A 447 7.08 -18.12 23.38
N ARG A 448 6.34 -19.14 23.78
CA ARG A 448 6.41 -19.74 25.13
C ARG A 448 5.69 -21.08 25.12
N GLU A 449 6.30 -22.09 24.54
CA GLU A 449 6.08 -23.51 24.90
C GLU A 449 7.29 -24.30 24.41
N GLY A 450 8.29 -24.31 25.22
CA GLY A 450 9.50 -25.09 25.02
C GLY A 450 10.34 -25.13 26.29
N HIS A 451 9.74 -25.61 27.37
CA HIS A 451 10.44 -26.14 28.53
C HIS A 451 9.38 -26.73 29.47
N TYR A 452 9.16 -28.04 29.31
CA TYR A 452 9.00 -29.04 30.39
C TYR A 452 8.95 -30.41 29.71
#